data_a4f59bb0b0f00c149b6292a4a92a7610
#
_entry.id   a4f59bb0b0f00c149b6292a4a92a7610
#
_cell.length_a   1.000
_cell.length_b   1.000
_cell.length_c   1.000
_cell.angle_alpha   90.00
_cell.angle_beta   90.00
_cell.angle_gamma   90.00
#
_symmetry.space_group_name_H-M   'P 1'
#
loop_
_entity.id
_entity.type
_entity.pdbx_description
1 polymer ?
#
loop_
_entity_poly.entity_id
_entity_poly.type
_entity_poly.pdbx_seq_one_letter_code
_entity_poly.pdbx_strand_id
1 'polypeptide(L)'
;MSLREYERVMKSVADPTRVRILKVLEAGEMCGCQIVAILELSQSTVSKHLFLLKMAGLVKERKEKKWVHFSLDNSKGSPYARKLLNALRDWLNDDPVVERDRKREALARELGPANICERGMTLPSRRAAACCPAPRKEAAVSK
;
A
#
# COMPACT_ATOMS: atom_id res chain seq x y z
N MET A 1 -8.95 25.57 6.37
CA MET A 1 -9.48 24.92 5.16
C MET A 1 -9.42 25.88 4.00
N SER A 2 -8.66 25.58 2.98
CA SER A 2 -8.50 26.46 1.83
C SER A 2 -8.83 25.73 0.54
N LEU A 3 -9.13 26.50 -0.50
CA LEU A 3 -9.37 25.96 -1.84
C LEU A 3 -8.13 25.21 -2.35
N ARG A 4 -6.96 25.70 -2.01
CA ARG A 4 -5.71 25.08 -2.40
C ARG A 4 -5.54 23.69 -1.75
N GLU A 5 -5.89 23.55 -0.47
CA GLU A 5 -5.88 22.26 0.19
C GLU A 5 -6.88 21.29 -0.43
N TYR A 6 -8.07 21.78 -0.69
CA TYR A 6 -9.10 21.00 -1.38
C TYR A 6 -8.57 20.47 -2.72
N GLU A 7 -8.02 21.37 -3.53
CA GLU A 7 -7.48 21.00 -4.83
C GLU A 7 -6.40 19.93 -4.72
N ARG A 8 -5.48 20.10 -3.78
CA ARG A 8 -4.39 19.15 -3.56
C ARG A 8 -4.92 17.76 -3.21
N VAL A 9 -5.87 17.71 -2.29
CA VAL A 9 -6.46 16.43 -1.88
C VAL A 9 -7.20 15.78 -3.04
N MET A 10 -8.03 16.54 -3.74
CA MET A 10 -8.82 15.99 -4.84
C MET A 10 -7.95 15.52 -6.00
N LYS A 11 -6.90 16.27 -6.35
CA LYS A 11 -5.96 15.85 -7.39
C LYS A 11 -5.23 14.57 -7.00
N SER A 12 -4.91 14.42 -5.72
CA SER A 12 -4.22 13.21 -5.24
C SER A 12 -5.05 11.96 -5.41
N VAL A 13 -6.36 12.05 -5.33
CA VAL A 13 -7.25 10.89 -5.43
C VAL A 13 -7.89 10.76 -6.81
N ALA A 14 -7.53 11.61 -7.75
CA ALA A 14 -8.01 11.47 -9.12
C ALA A 14 -7.26 10.38 -9.89
N ASP A 15 -6.13 9.92 -9.38
CA ASP A 15 -5.31 8.89 -10.01
C ASP A 15 -5.69 7.51 -9.47
N PRO A 16 -6.04 6.54 -10.34
CA PRO A 16 -6.43 5.20 -9.90
C PRO A 16 -5.36 4.48 -9.07
N THR A 17 -4.09 4.66 -9.42
CA THR A 17 -2.99 4.01 -8.68
C THR A 17 -2.92 4.53 -7.25
N ARG A 18 -3.09 5.83 -7.05
CA ARG A 18 -3.09 6.40 -5.71
C ARG A 18 -4.28 5.92 -4.88
N VAL A 19 -5.45 5.79 -5.50
CA VAL A 19 -6.61 5.22 -4.82
C VAL A 19 -6.36 3.78 -4.42
N ARG A 20 -5.74 2.99 -5.29
CA ARG A 20 -5.37 1.61 -4.97
C ARG A 20 -4.48 1.55 -3.73
N ILE A 21 -3.49 2.43 -3.64
CA ILE A 21 -2.62 2.50 -2.46
C ILE A 21 -3.44 2.79 -1.21
N LEU A 22 -4.34 3.76 -1.26
CA LEU A 22 -5.19 4.10 -0.12
C LEU A 22 -6.05 2.91 0.30
N LYS A 23 -6.62 2.19 -0.65
CA LYS A 23 -7.44 1.02 -0.35
C LYS A 23 -6.63 -0.10 0.29
N VAL A 24 -5.41 -0.32 -0.17
CA VAL A 24 -4.50 -1.31 0.43
C VAL A 24 -4.19 -0.95 1.88
N LEU A 25 -3.98 0.33 2.17
CA LEU A 25 -3.64 0.78 3.51
C LEU A 25 -4.84 0.82 4.47
N GLU A 26 -6.05 0.61 3.99
CA GLU A 26 -7.23 0.55 4.88
C GLU A 26 -7.12 -0.58 5.91
N ALA A 27 -6.44 -1.64 5.58
CA ALA A 27 -6.24 -2.77 6.50
C ALA A 27 -5.18 -2.49 7.57
N GLY A 28 -4.40 -1.44 7.43
CA GLY A 28 -3.39 -1.05 8.40
C GLY A 28 -2.06 -0.69 7.77
N GLU A 29 -1.10 -0.37 8.62
CA GLU A 29 0.25 0.02 8.20
C GLU A 29 0.93 -1.07 7.37
N MET A 30 1.73 -0.63 6.38
CA MET A 30 2.41 -1.55 5.47
C MET A 30 3.73 -0.95 5.02
N CYS A 31 4.74 -1.80 4.85
CA CYS A 31 6.04 -1.39 4.32
C CYS A 31 5.93 -1.04 2.84
N GLY A 32 6.73 -0.07 2.41
CA GLY A 32 6.76 0.33 1.00
C GLY A 32 7.04 -0.82 0.05
N CYS A 33 7.91 -1.75 0.42
CA CYS A 33 8.22 -2.91 -0.42
C CYS A 33 7.01 -3.81 -0.63
N GLN A 34 6.15 -3.93 0.37
CA GLN A 34 4.92 -4.70 0.25
C GLN A 34 3.94 -4.02 -0.72
N ILE A 35 3.85 -2.69 -0.65
CA ILE A 35 3.00 -1.93 -1.57
C ILE A 35 3.47 -2.11 -3.02
N VAL A 36 4.78 -2.04 -3.25
CA VAL A 36 5.36 -2.28 -4.57
C VAL A 36 4.97 -3.66 -5.10
N ALA A 37 5.09 -4.67 -4.25
CA ALA A 37 4.75 -6.04 -4.62
C ALA A 37 3.28 -6.21 -4.96
N ILE A 38 2.40 -5.59 -4.18
CA ILE A 38 0.95 -5.68 -4.39
C ILE A 38 0.54 -5.03 -5.70
N LEU A 39 1.04 -3.83 -5.97
CA LEU A 39 0.65 -3.05 -7.14
C LEU A 39 1.33 -3.49 -8.42
N GLU A 40 2.43 -4.24 -8.31
CA GLU A 40 3.23 -4.69 -9.45
C GLU A 40 3.74 -3.52 -10.31
N LEU A 41 4.13 -2.45 -9.66
CA LEU A 41 4.71 -1.27 -10.27
C LEU A 41 6.15 -1.11 -9.79
N SER A 42 6.94 -0.30 -10.49
CA SER A 42 8.32 -0.06 -10.08
C SER A 42 8.36 0.68 -8.74
N GLN A 43 9.44 0.47 -7.99
CA GLN A 43 9.65 1.14 -6.72
C GLN A 43 9.62 2.66 -6.88
N SER A 44 10.23 3.18 -7.94
CA SER A 44 10.27 4.62 -8.17
C SER A 44 8.87 5.19 -8.43
N THR A 45 8.04 4.47 -9.17
CA THR A 45 6.67 4.89 -9.45
C THR A 45 5.83 4.92 -8.15
N VAL A 46 5.92 3.86 -7.36
CA VAL A 46 5.19 3.78 -6.09
C VAL A 46 5.66 4.87 -5.14
N SER A 47 6.96 5.11 -5.06
CA SER A 47 7.53 6.16 -4.20
C SER A 47 6.99 7.54 -4.56
N LYS A 48 6.87 7.85 -5.85
CA LYS A 48 6.29 9.14 -6.30
C LYS A 48 4.84 9.28 -5.86
N HIS A 49 4.05 8.23 -6.01
CA HIS A 49 2.65 8.26 -5.60
C HIS A 49 2.52 8.41 -4.08
N LEU A 50 3.33 7.70 -3.33
CA LEU A 50 3.33 7.81 -1.87
C LEU A 50 3.74 9.21 -1.41
N PHE A 51 4.70 9.81 -2.08
CA PHE A 51 5.12 11.18 -1.78
C PHE A 51 3.95 12.16 -1.99
N LEU A 52 3.25 12.06 -3.10
CA LEU A 52 2.11 12.93 -3.39
C LEU A 52 0.98 12.74 -2.38
N LEU A 53 0.70 11.50 -1.98
CA LEU A 53 -0.30 11.21 -0.97
C LEU A 53 0.10 11.78 0.39
N LYS A 54 1.37 11.70 0.73
CA LYS A 54 1.89 12.26 1.97
C LYS A 54 1.75 13.78 1.97
N MET A 55 2.09 14.42 0.86
CA MET A 55 1.96 15.88 0.73
C MET A 55 0.52 16.35 0.81
N ALA A 56 -0.42 15.52 0.41
CA ALA A 56 -1.85 15.84 0.50
C ALA A 56 -2.44 15.56 1.88
N GLY A 57 -1.65 14.99 2.79
CA GLY A 57 -2.13 14.67 4.14
C GLY A 57 -2.97 13.41 4.23
N LEU A 58 -2.92 12.56 3.23
CA LEU A 58 -3.69 11.32 3.20
C LEU A 58 -2.94 10.13 3.80
N VAL A 59 -1.61 10.16 3.72
CA VAL A 59 -0.73 9.08 4.15
C VAL A 59 0.37 9.68 5.02
N LYS A 60 0.78 8.94 6.04
CA LYS A 60 1.95 9.27 6.85
C LYS A 60 2.95 8.12 6.77
N GLU A 61 4.21 8.44 7.01
CA GLU A 61 5.26 7.45 7.01
C GLU A 61 5.93 7.35 8.37
N ARG A 62 6.44 6.16 8.67
CA ARG A 62 7.20 5.90 9.89
C ARG A 62 8.44 5.10 9.50
N LYS A 63 9.58 5.59 9.92
CA LYS A 63 10.85 4.89 9.68
C LYS A 63 11.18 4.02 10.88
N GLU A 64 11.57 2.79 10.61
CA GLU A 64 11.99 1.84 11.62
C GLU A 64 13.17 1.06 11.06
N LYS A 65 14.38 1.37 11.53
CA LYS A 65 15.62 0.81 11.01
C LYS A 65 15.73 1.11 9.51
N LYS A 66 15.87 0.09 8.66
CA LYS A 66 15.97 0.24 7.21
C LYS A 66 14.60 0.25 6.53
N TRP A 67 13.53 0.08 7.29
CA TRP A 67 12.18 -0.04 6.74
C TRP A 67 11.45 1.28 6.83
N VAL A 68 10.64 1.57 5.80
CA VAL A 68 9.73 2.71 5.81
C VAL A 68 8.30 2.15 5.73
N HIS A 69 7.52 2.46 6.73
CA HIS A 69 6.13 2.00 6.83
C HIS A 69 5.19 3.14 6.51
N PHE A 70 4.12 2.83 5.82
CA PHE A 70 3.10 3.81 5.43
C PHE A 70 1.76 3.42 6.01
N SER A 71 0.99 4.43 6.41
CA SER A 71 -0.37 4.24 6.94
C SER A 71 -1.24 5.42 6.58
N LEU A 72 -2.55 5.24 6.64
CA LEU A 72 -3.49 6.33 6.41
C LEU A 72 -3.38 7.34 7.55
N ASP A 73 -3.40 8.62 7.19
CA ASP A 73 -3.31 9.69 8.18
C ASP A 73 -4.71 10.17 8.56
N ASN A 74 -5.25 9.61 9.62
CA ASN A 74 -6.57 9.95 10.12
C ASN A 74 -6.56 11.04 11.21
N SER A 75 -5.38 11.45 11.67
CA SER A 75 -5.28 12.26 12.89
C SER A 75 -5.08 13.75 12.65
N LYS A 76 -4.21 14.12 11.72
CA LYS A 76 -3.81 15.52 11.54
C LYS A 76 -3.95 16.03 10.12
N GLY A 77 -4.49 15.23 9.23
CA GLY A 77 -4.70 15.66 7.86
C GLY A 77 -5.75 16.75 7.77
N SER A 78 -5.86 17.37 6.61
CA SER A 78 -6.90 18.35 6.39
C SER A 78 -8.28 17.71 6.60
N PRO A 79 -9.30 18.50 6.94
CA PRO A 79 -10.65 17.98 7.06
C PRO A 79 -11.13 17.27 5.80
N TYR A 80 -10.67 17.73 4.64
CA TYR A 80 -11.00 17.11 3.36
C TYR A 80 -10.40 15.70 3.27
N ALA A 81 -9.13 15.55 3.66
CA ALA A 81 -8.45 14.27 3.62
C ALA A 81 -9.15 13.25 4.51
N ARG A 82 -9.47 13.63 5.73
CA ARG A 82 -10.14 12.74 6.67
C ARG A 82 -11.52 12.29 6.18
N LYS A 83 -12.31 13.25 5.70
CA LYS A 83 -13.64 12.93 5.16
C LYS A 83 -13.55 12.02 3.95
N LEU A 84 -12.58 12.28 3.09
CA LEU A 84 -12.37 11.47 1.90
C LEU A 84 -11.95 10.03 2.26
N LEU A 85 -11.04 9.88 3.20
CA LEU A 85 -10.62 8.55 3.64
C LEU A 85 -11.78 7.77 4.26
N ASN A 86 -12.62 8.45 5.02
CA ASN A 86 -13.82 7.82 5.58
C ASN A 86 -14.79 7.37 4.49
N ALA A 87 -14.99 8.22 3.48
CA ALA A 87 -15.87 7.88 2.36
C ALA A 87 -15.32 6.70 1.55
N LEU A 88 -14.00 6.65 1.34
CA LEU A 88 -13.36 5.58 0.58
C LEU A 88 -13.57 4.19 1.22
N ARG A 89 -13.77 4.12 2.53
CA ARG A 89 -14.02 2.84 3.20
C ARG A 89 -15.23 2.12 2.63
N ASP A 90 -16.24 2.89 2.22
CA ASP A 90 -17.47 2.35 1.70
C ASP A 90 -17.49 2.24 0.18
N TRP A 91 -16.50 2.83 -0.48
CA TRP A 91 -16.42 2.88 -1.93
C TRP A 91 -15.46 1.84 -2.49
N LEU A 92 -15.75 1.38 -3.70
CA LEU A 92 -14.87 0.54 -4.51
C LEU A 92 -14.60 -0.86 -3.95
N ASN A 93 -15.32 -1.28 -2.92
CA ASN A 93 -15.07 -2.58 -2.30
C ASN A 93 -15.43 -3.76 -3.22
N ASP A 94 -16.28 -3.53 -4.19
CA ASP A 94 -16.68 -4.53 -5.18
C ASP A 94 -15.96 -4.38 -6.52
N ASP A 95 -15.03 -3.43 -6.63
CA ASP A 95 -14.24 -3.26 -7.84
C ASP A 95 -13.24 -4.42 -8.00
N PRO A 96 -13.17 -5.05 -9.20
CA PRO A 96 -12.29 -6.22 -9.39
C PRO A 96 -10.82 -5.96 -9.10
N VAL A 97 -10.31 -4.77 -9.41
CA VAL A 97 -8.91 -4.41 -9.14
C VAL A 97 -8.68 -4.29 -7.65
N VAL A 98 -9.59 -3.64 -6.94
CA VAL A 98 -9.51 -3.48 -5.48
C VAL A 98 -9.60 -4.84 -4.79
N GLU A 99 -10.49 -5.72 -5.24
CA GLU A 99 -10.60 -7.08 -4.69
C GLU A 99 -9.31 -7.87 -4.90
N ARG A 100 -8.73 -7.77 -6.09
CA ARG A 100 -7.48 -8.43 -6.39
C ARG A 100 -6.36 -7.90 -5.49
N ASP A 101 -6.27 -6.59 -5.34
CA ASP A 101 -5.25 -5.96 -4.49
C ASP A 101 -5.42 -6.39 -3.03
N ARG A 102 -6.65 -6.56 -2.56
CA ARG A 102 -6.93 -7.03 -1.21
C ARG A 102 -6.40 -8.43 -0.95
N LYS A 103 -6.58 -9.33 -1.91
CA LYS A 103 -6.04 -10.68 -1.80
C LYS A 103 -4.52 -10.67 -1.78
N ARG A 104 -3.91 -9.83 -2.60
CA ARG A 104 -2.47 -9.66 -2.64
C ARG A 104 -1.95 -9.02 -1.35
N GLU A 105 -2.70 -8.09 -0.79
CA GLU A 105 -2.35 -7.46 0.48
C GLU A 105 -2.34 -8.48 1.62
N ALA A 106 -3.32 -9.36 1.68
CA ALA A 106 -3.35 -10.42 2.69
C ALA A 106 -2.12 -11.32 2.57
N LEU A 107 -1.75 -11.70 1.36
CA LEU A 107 -0.56 -12.51 1.11
C LEU A 107 0.72 -11.75 1.50
N ALA A 108 0.79 -10.47 1.17
CA ALA A 108 1.94 -9.64 1.51
C ALA A 108 2.15 -9.52 3.02
N ARG A 109 1.06 -9.42 3.77
CA ARG A 109 1.12 -9.40 5.24
C ARG A 109 1.57 -10.72 5.81
N GLU A 110 1.08 -11.81 5.25
CA GLU A 110 1.46 -13.15 5.68
C GLU A 110 2.95 -13.40 5.46
N LEU A 111 3.49 -12.97 4.32
CA LEU A 111 4.90 -13.15 4.00
C LEU A 111 5.81 -12.23 4.83
N GLY A 112 5.35 -11.03 5.14
CA GLY A 112 6.12 -10.03 5.85
C GLY A 112 7.08 -9.26 4.95
N PRO A 113 7.53 -8.06 5.40
CA PRO A 113 8.36 -7.18 4.56
C PRO A 113 9.73 -7.75 4.21
N ALA A 114 10.37 -8.48 5.12
CA ALA A 114 11.69 -9.04 4.85
C ALA A 114 11.67 -10.02 3.68
N ASN A 115 10.71 -10.95 3.69
CA ASN A 115 10.58 -11.94 2.62
C ASN A 115 10.28 -11.29 1.27
N ILE A 116 9.48 -10.26 1.27
CA ILE A 116 9.12 -9.54 0.05
C ILE A 116 10.32 -8.79 -0.50
N CYS A 117 11.10 -8.15 0.35
CA CYS A 117 12.32 -7.46 -0.07
C CYS A 117 13.34 -8.43 -0.67
N GLU A 118 13.52 -9.60 -0.06
CA GLU A 118 14.42 -10.61 -0.57
C GLU A 118 14.00 -11.14 -1.94
N ARG A 119 12.70 -11.11 -2.23
CA ARG A 119 12.15 -11.51 -3.52
C ARG A 119 12.17 -10.41 -4.57
N GLY A 120 12.84 -9.29 -4.29
CA GLY A 120 12.84 -8.15 -5.21
C GLY A 120 11.51 -7.43 -5.26
N MET A 121 10.81 -7.39 -4.14
CA MET A 121 9.51 -6.70 -4.01
C MET A 121 8.43 -7.30 -4.92
N THR A 122 8.36 -8.63 -4.95
CA THR A 122 7.36 -9.36 -5.72
C THR A 122 6.60 -10.33 -4.83
N LEU A 123 5.38 -10.67 -5.25
CA LEU A 123 4.59 -11.71 -4.60
C LEU A 123 4.60 -12.97 -5.47
N PRO A 124 4.58 -14.16 -4.86
CA PRO A 124 4.48 -15.39 -5.63
C PRO A 124 3.12 -15.46 -6.33
N SER A 125 3.11 -16.02 -7.53
CA SER A 125 1.86 -16.29 -8.21
C SER A 125 1.13 -17.44 -7.49
N ARG A 126 -0.19 -17.51 -7.67
CA ARG A 126 -0.97 -18.60 -7.10
C ARG A 126 -0.41 -19.97 -7.49
N ARG A 127 0.03 -20.10 -8.76
CA ARG A 127 0.58 -21.36 -9.26
C ARG A 127 1.89 -21.69 -8.56
N ALA A 128 2.76 -20.72 -8.43
CA ALA A 128 4.05 -20.92 -7.78
C ALA A 128 3.87 -21.24 -6.30
N ALA A 129 2.95 -20.59 -5.63
CA ALA A 129 2.67 -20.86 -4.22
C ALA A 129 2.13 -22.27 -4.02
N ALA A 130 1.28 -22.75 -4.93
CA ALA A 130 0.72 -24.10 -4.84
C ALA A 130 1.78 -25.17 -5.16
N CYS A 131 2.68 -24.89 -6.10
CA CYS A 131 3.66 -25.87 -6.55
C CYS A 131 4.84 -26.03 -5.59
N CYS A 132 5.19 -25.01 -4.82
CA CYS A 132 6.41 -25.03 -4.01
C CYS A 132 6.19 -24.41 -2.64
N PRO A 133 5.42 -25.03 -1.77
CA PRO A 133 5.16 -24.44 -0.45
C PRO A 133 6.31 -24.56 0.54
N ALA A 134 7.11 -25.59 0.42
CA ALA A 134 8.09 -25.93 1.46
C ALA A 134 9.45 -25.23 1.37
N PRO A 135 10.07 -25.08 0.23
CA PRO A 135 11.49 -24.68 0.17
C PRO A 135 11.77 -23.29 0.72
N ARG A 136 10.79 -22.47 0.72
CA ARG A 136 11.00 -21.08 1.06
C ARG A 136 11.15 -20.79 2.53
N LYS A 137 10.53 -21.58 3.36
CA LYS A 137 10.62 -21.40 4.81
C LYS A 137 12.04 -21.70 5.27
N GLU A 138 12.63 -22.74 4.71
CA GLU A 138 13.99 -23.12 5.06
C GLU A 138 14.99 -22.06 4.64
N ALA A 139 14.84 -21.51 3.46
CA ALA A 139 15.72 -20.45 2.99
C ALA A 139 15.61 -19.20 3.87
N ALA A 140 14.44 -18.87 4.35
CA ALA A 140 14.24 -17.73 5.24
C ALA A 140 14.87 -17.96 6.60
N VAL A 141 14.81 -19.18 7.11
CA VAL A 141 15.32 -19.52 8.44
C VAL A 141 16.85 -19.57 8.46
N SER A 142 17.46 -20.00 7.38
CA SER A 142 18.91 -20.12 7.32
C SER A 142 19.66 -18.80 7.36
N LYS A 143 18.96 -17.71 7.36
CA LYS A 143 19.54 -16.38 7.50
C LYS A 143 19.41 -15.86 8.93
#